data_b1b4e360fc82191a04d3e246da5567b9
#
_entry.id   b1b4e360fc82191a04d3e246da5567b9
#
_cell.length_a   1.000
_cell.length_b   1.000
_cell.length_c   1.000
_cell.angle_alpha   90.00
_cell.angle_beta   90.00
_cell.angle_gamma   90.00
#
_symmetry.space_group_name_H-M   'P 1'
#
loop_
_entity.id
_entity.type
_entity.pdbx_description
1 polymer ?
#
loop_
_entity_poly.entity_id
_entity_poly.type
_entity_poly.pdbx_seq_one_letter_code
_entity_poly.pdbx_strand_id
1 'polypeptide(L)'
;MKRYLIILLVICLLVPTTAEAKKKRRKTRFISVTKKIRYNEPMKEHLTKQGGVFYGVSGKETYYNLNMDGVIKIMRAKGYDAVNYPYWVRYDGVKMFGYYVMAAANLNIRPRGTIVKTSLGDAIICDTGGFARHNPTQLDIAVTW
;
A
#
# COMPACT_ATOMS: atom_id res chain seq x y z
N MET A 1 -36.71 -6.09 72.37
CA MET A 1 -35.51 -5.56 71.60
C MET A 1 -34.39 -6.56 71.41
N LYS A 2 -34.48 -7.84 71.74
CA LYS A 2 -33.40 -8.85 71.59
C LYS A 2 -33.54 -9.78 70.34
N ARG A 3 -34.69 -9.70 69.66
CA ARG A 3 -34.95 -10.60 68.50
C ARG A 3 -34.42 -10.06 67.14
N TYR A 4 -34.20 -8.76 67.02
CA TYR A 4 -33.69 -8.16 65.77
C TYR A 4 -32.18 -8.19 65.62
N LEU A 5 -31.44 -8.37 66.73
CA LEU A 5 -29.97 -8.42 66.68
C LEU A 5 -29.43 -9.72 66.09
N ILE A 6 -30.18 -10.81 66.23
CA ILE A 6 -29.79 -12.15 65.72
C ILE A 6 -29.96 -12.25 64.20
N ILE A 7 -30.96 -11.54 63.62
CA ILE A 7 -31.22 -11.57 62.18
C ILE A 7 -30.15 -10.78 61.41
N LEU A 8 -29.61 -9.73 62.03
CA LEU A 8 -28.55 -8.92 61.37
C LEU A 8 -27.21 -9.68 61.31
N LEU A 9 -26.94 -10.60 62.25
CA LEU A 9 -25.67 -11.36 62.27
C LEU A 9 -25.65 -12.52 61.26
N VAL A 10 -26.81 -13.02 60.87
CA VAL A 10 -26.90 -14.12 59.88
C VAL A 10 -26.81 -13.62 58.45
N ILE A 11 -27.17 -12.35 58.17
CA ILE A 11 -27.09 -11.76 56.84
C ILE A 11 -25.65 -11.39 56.48
N CYS A 12 -24.76 -11.13 57.45
CA CYS A 12 -23.36 -10.81 57.22
C CYS A 12 -22.50 -12.04 56.81
N LEU A 13 -22.99 -13.26 56.96
CA LEU A 13 -22.22 -14.48 56.61
C LEU A 13 -22.51 -15.02 55.21
N LEU A 14 -23.40 -14.39 54.44
CA LEU A 14 -23.72 -14.79 53.06
C LEU A 14 -23.17 -13.82 51.99
N VAL A 15 -22.12 -13.05 52.30
CA VAL A 15 -21.39 -12.35 51.26
C VAL A 15 -20.55 -13.42 50.56
N PRO A 16 -20.84 -13.74 49.29
CA PRO A 16 -19.98 -14.66 48.55
C PRO A 16 -18.62 -14.00 48.43
N THR A 17 -17.60 -14.67 48.96
CA THR A 17 -16.18 -14.32 48.63
C THR A 17 -16.05 -14.24 47.13
N THR A 18 -15.75 -13.09 46.64
CA THR A 18 -15.46 -12.87 45.24
C THR A 18 -14.37 -13.84 44.81
N ALA A 19 -14.77 -14.85 44.07
CA ALA A 19 -13.85 -15.76 43.43
C ALA A 19 -12.90 -14.88 42.57
N GLU A 20 -11.60 -14.92 42.88
CA GLU A 20 -10.56 -14.36 42.05
C GLU A 20 -10.74 -14.83 40.62
N ALA A 21 -11.23 -13.97 39.76
CA ALA A 21 -11.23 -14.20 38.35
C ALA A 21 -9.75 -14.30 37.92
N LYS A 22 -9.23 -15.52 37.83
CA LYS A 22 -7.94 -15.83 37.22
C LYS A 22 -7.97 -15.24 35.83
N LYS A 23 -7.43 -14.03 35.67
CA LYS A 23 -7.19 -13.35 34.42
C LYS A 23 -6.26 -14.23 33.58
N LYS A 24 -6.87 -15.10 32.78
CA LYS A 24 -6.14 -15.95 31.82
C LYS A 24 -5.45 -15.02 30.85
N ARG A 25 -4.18 -14.66 31.14
CA ARG A 25 -3.30 -13.96 30.21
C ARG A 25 -3.25 -14.79 28.93
N ARG A 26 -4.02 -14.40 27.93
CA ARG A 26 -3.81 -14.87 26.56
C ARG A 26 -2.41 -14.42 26.18
N LYS A 27 -1.46 -15.33 26.19
CA LYS A 27 -0.19 -15.15 25.50
C LYS A 27 -0.53 -14.93 24.03
N THR A 28 -0.55 -13.67 23.60
CA THR A 28 -0.56 -13.33 22.19
C THR A 28 0.74 -13.88 21.63
N ARG A 29 0.61 -15.04 20.98
CA ARG A 29 1.73 -15.64 20.24
C ARG A 29 1.95 -14.72 19.06
N PHE A 30 2.93 -13.82 19.15
CA PHE A 30 3.46 -13.11 18.00
C PHE A 30 4.04 -14.20 17.10
N ILE A 31 3.24 -14.59 16.09
CA ILE A 31 3.77 -15.36 14.98
C ILE A 31 4.63 -14.37 14.23
N SER A 32 5.92 -14.40 14.47
CA SER A 32 6.90 -13.77 13.58
C SER A 32 6.77 -14.53 12.26
N VAL A 33 5.99 -13.97 11.34
CA VAL A 33 6.01 -14.40 9.95
C VAL A 33 7.31 -13.85 9.36
N THR A 34 8.42 -14.45 9.75
CA THR A 34 9.64 -14.39 8.96
C THR A 34 9.36 -15.18 7.70
N LYS A 35 8.77 -14.49 6.71
CA LYS A 35 8.69 -15.00 5.36
C LYS A 35 10.14 -15.23 4.94
N LYS A 36 10.58 -16.49 5.02
CA LYS A 36 11.89 -16.91 4.54
C LYS A 36 11.93 -16.53 3.06
N ILE A 37 12.58 -15.41 2.74
CA ILE A 37 12.78 -14.96 1.37
C ILE A 37 13.58 -16.09 0.72
N ARG A 38 12.94 -16.88 -0.12
CA ARG A 38 13.61 -17.88 -0.94
C ARG A 38 14.39 -17.11 -2.00
N TYR A 39 15.68 -17.01 -1.81
CA TYR A 39 16.62 -16.40 -2.76
C TYR A 39 16.72 -17.16 -4.12
N ASN A 40 15.90 -18.19 -4.32
CA ASN A 40 15.92 -19.05 -5.52
C ASN A 40 14.67 -18.87 -6.41
N GLU A 41 13.81 -17.90 -6.16
CA GLU A 41 12.84 -17.52 -7.18
C GLU A 41 13.63 -16.81 -8.30
N PRO A 42 13.50 -17.25 -9.59
CA PRO A 42 14.10 -16.50 -10.68
C PRO A 42 13.61 -15.07 -10.56
N MET A 43 14.55 -14.11 -10.54
CA MET A 43 14.18 -12.70 -10.52
C MET A 43 13.23 -12.48 -11.69
N LYS A 44 11.97 -12.15 -11.41
CA LYS A 44 11.02 -11.81 -12.46
C LYS A 44 11.68 -10.72 -13.31
N GLU A 45 11.87 -11.02 -14.59
CA GLU A 45 12.33 -10.01 -15.52
C GLU A 45 11.45 -8.75 -15.39
N HIS A 46 12.07 -7.61 -15.35
CA HIS A 46 11.39 -6.32 -15.18
C HIS A 46 12.11 -5.24 -15.98
N LEU A 47 11.46 -4.12 -16.14
CA LEU A 47 12.05 -2.95 -16.77
C LEU A 47 13.29 -2.49 -15.98
N THR A 48 14.40 -2.32 -16.68
CA THR A 48 15.66 -1.83 -16.13
C THR A 48 16.19 -0.65 -16.96
N LYS A 49 17.05 0.16 -16.36
CA LYS A 49 17.74 1.24 -17.07
C LYS A 49 18.51 0.73 -18.30
N GLN A 50 19.22 -0.38 -18.17
CA GLN A 50 20.03 -0.98 -19.23
C GLN A 50 19.16 -1.59 -20.33
N GLY A 51 18.07 -2.24 -19.95
CA GLY A 51 17.15 -2.88 -20.90
C GLY A 51 16.33 -1.88 -21.71
N GLY A 52 15.99 -0.74 -21.11
CA GLY A 52 15.25 0.35 -21.77
C GLY A 52 13.79 0.05 -22.09
N VAL A 53 13.48 -1.22 -22.35
CA VAL A 53 12.15 -1.70 -22.74
C VAL A 53 11.87 -3.04 -22.06
N PHE A 54 10.63 -3.21 -21.63
CA PHE A 54 10.09 -4.48 -21.14
C PHE A 54 8.68 -4.71 -21.68
N TYR A 55 8.28 -5.94 -21.90
CA TYR A 55 6.92 -6.28 -22.34
C TYR A 55 6.20 -7.00 -21.22
N GLY A 56 5.45 -6.21 -20.44
CA GLY A 56 4.65 -6.68 -19.30
C GLY A 56 3.23 -7.07 -19.66
N VAL A 57 2.47 -7.47 -18.66
CA VAL A 57 1.07 -7.91 -18.83
C VAL A 57 0.13 -6.81 -19.32
N SER A 58 0.48 -5.55 -19.07
CA SER A 58 -0.31 -4.39 -19.50
C SER A 58 0.18 -3.74 -20.80
N GLY A 59 1.21 -4.30 -21.42
CA GLY A 59 1.78 -3.84 -22.68
C GLY A 59 3.27 -3.54 -22.59
N LYS A 60 3.78 -2.82 -23.61
CA LYS A 60 5.16 -2.35 -23.65
C LYS A 60 5.38 -1.33 -22.54
N GLU A 61 6.45 -1.51 -21.78
CA GLU A 61 6.92 -0.60 -20.73
C GLU A 61 8.24 0.05 -21.17
N THR A 62 8.32 1.35 -21.01
CA THR A 62 9.53 2.17 -21.16
C THR A 62 9.66 3.05 -19.93
N TYR A 63 10.64 3.93 -19.89
CA TYR A 63 10.80 4.85 -18.75
C TYR A 63 11.13 6.27 -19.20
N TYR A 64 10.83 7.22 -18.32
CA TYR A 64 11.19 8.62 -18.50
C TYR A 64 11.59 9.27 -17.17
N ASN A 65 12.44 10.28 -17.24
CA ASN A 65 12.80 11.11 -16.10
C ASN A 65 12.29 12.54 -16.32
N LEU A 66 11.31 12.96 -15.53
CA LEU A 66 10.73 14.30 -15.57
C LEU A 66 10.59 14.83 -14.14
N ASN A 67 10.71 16.15 -13.94
CA ASN A 67 10.24 16.77 -12.70
C ASN A 67 8.72 16.57 -12.59
N MET A 68 8.25 15.95 -11.50
CA MET A 68 6.87 15.54 -11.35
C MET A 68 5.95 16.63 -10.75
N ASP A 69 6.45 17.81 -10.41
CA ASP A 69 5.68 18.86 -9.73
C ASP A 69 4.39 19.24 -10.50
N GLY A 70 4.51 19.40 -11.81
CA GLY A 70 3.36 19.68 -12.67
C GLY A 70 2.34 18.55 -12.72
N VAL A 71 2.82 17.30 -12.81
CA VAL A 71 1.99 16.10 -12.81
C VAL A 71 1.28 15.94 -11.47
N ILE A 72 2.01 16.12 -10.36
CA ILE A 72 1.46 16.06 -9.01
C ILE A 72 0.37 17.13 -8.84
N LYS A 73 0.62 18.37 -9.27
CA LYS A 73 -0.38 19.44 -9.21
C LYS A 73 -1.69 19.06 -9.95
N ILE A 74 -1.57 18.46 -11.13
CA ILE A 74 -2.74 17.97 -11.88
C ILE A 74 -3.49 16.89 -11.09
N MET A 75 -2.77 15.93 -10.49
CA MET A 75 -3.38 14.87 -9.69
C MET A 75 -4.05 15.41 -8.43
N ARG A 76 -3.44 16.40 -7.75
CA ARG A 76 -4.05 17.10 -6.61
C ARG A 76 -5.37 17.78 -6.99
N ALA A 77 -5.40 18.48 -8.13
CA ALA A 77 -6.62 19.10 -8.65
C ALA A 77 -7.73 18.09 -8.99
N LYS A 78 -7.38 16.82 -9.16
CA LYS A 78 -8.34 15.71 -9.38
C LYS A 78 -8.78 15.02 -8.07
N GLY A 79 -8.37 15.51 -6.90
CA GLY A 79 -8.79 14.98 -5.61
C GLY A 79 -7.84 13.95 -4.97
N TYR A 80 -6.69 13.68 -5.55
CA TYR A 80 -5.67 12.79 -4.94
C TYR A 80 -4.88 13.59 -3.89
N ASP A 81 -5.28 13.54 -2.64
CA ASP A 81 -4.68 14.32 -1.54
C ASP A 81 -3.24 13.87 -1.20
N ALA A 82 -2.52 14.72 -0.45
CA ALA A 82 -1.12 14.46 -0.14
C ALA A 82 -0.91 13.44 0.99
N VAL A 83 -1.93 13.17 1.78
CA VAL A 83 -1.85 12.21 2.90
C VAL A 83 -1.94 10.79 2.38
N ASN A 84 -2.94 10.51 1.52
CA ASN A 84 -3.16 9.20 0.96
C ASN A 84 -2.26 8.92 -0.25
N TYR A 85 -1.85 9.97 -0.97
CA TYR A 85 -1.00 9.88 -2.16
C TYR A 85 0.24 10.77 -2.05
N PRO A 86 1.14 10.55 -1.04
CA PRO A 86 2.40 11.27 -0.98
C PRO A 86 3.25 10.98 -2.23
N TYR A 87 3.97 11.98 -2.73
CA TYR A 87 5.01 11.76 -3.73
C TYR A 87 6.33 11.42 -3.03
N TRP A 88 7.00 10.39 -3.53
CA TRP A 88 8.32 9.99 -3.05
C TRP A 88 9.06 9.18 -4.11
N VAL A 89 10.34 8.95 -3.90
CA VAL A 89 11.16 8.15 -4.79
C VAL A 89 11.59 6.88 -4.05
N ARG A 90 11.32 5.73 -4.66
CA ARG A 90 11.70 4.42 -4.15
C ARG A 90 13.22 4.24 -4.24
N TYR A 91 13.80 3.36 -3.43
CA TYR A 91 15.26 3.15 -3.36
C TYR A 91 15.91 2.77 -4.70
N ASP A 92 15.16 2.18 -5.61
CA ASP A 92 15.57 1.80 -6.96
C ASP A 92 15.36 2.92 -8.01
N GLY A 93 14.99 4.12 -7.56
CA GLY A 93 14.80 5.29 -8.41
C GLY A 93 13.42 5.40 -9.06
N VAL A 94 12.49 4.49 -8.79
CA VAL A 94 11.12 4.57 -9.31
C VAL A 94 10.34 5.64 -8.56
N LYS A 95 9.65 6.53 -9.28
CA LYS A 95 8.82 7.59 -8.70
C LYS A 95 7.46 7.05 -8.33
N MET A 96 7.03 7.37 -7.11
CA MET A 96 5.84 6.83 -6.47
C MET A 96 4.82 7.91 -6.16
N PHE A 97 3.54 7.52 -6.23
CA PHE A 97 2.41 8.35 -5.83
C PHE A 97 1.50 7.52 -4.91
N GLY A 98 1.57 7.77 -3.61
CA GLY A 98 1.06 6.83 -2.61
C GLY A 98 1.83 5.52 -2.65
N TYR A 99 1.12 4.42 -2.82
CA TYR A 99 1.69 3.07 -2.96
C TYR A 99 1.93 2.64 -4.41
N TYR A 100 1.61 3.51 -5.37
CA TYR A 100 1.64 3.17 -6.79
C TYR A 100 2.86 3.76 -7.48
N VAL A 101 3.39 3.02 -8.44
CA VAL A 101 4.36 3.51 -9.41
C VAL A 101 3.70 4.59 -10.27
N MET A 102 4.38 5.71 -10.52
CA MET A 102 3.85 6.74 -11.43
C MET A 102 4.10 6.34 -12.88
N ALA A 103 3.07 6.41 -13.71
CA ALA A 103 3.20 6.11 -15.13
C ALA A 103 2.44 7.10 -16.01
N ALA A 104 2.96 7.27 -17.24
CA ALA A 104 2.27 7.93 -18.33
C ALA A 104 1.66 6.90 -19.28
N ALA A 105 0.51 7.23 -19.87
CA ALA A 105 -0.20 6.40 -20.84
C ALA A 105 -1.03 7.24 -21.82
N ASN A 106 -1.67 6.57 -22.77
CA ASN A 106 -2.73 7.18 -23.58
C ASN A 106 -3.97 7.40 -22.71
N LEU A 107 -4.30 8.66 -22.43
CA LEU A 107 -5.40 9.03 -21.54
C LEU A 107 -6.79 8.72 -22.11
N ASN A 108 -6.93 8.48 -23.40
CA ASN A 108 -8.19 8.04 -24.00
C ASN A 108 -8.48 6.56 -23.68
N ILE A 109 -7.44 5.76 -23.46
CA ILE A 109 -7.53 4.33 -23.13
C ILE A 109 -7.42 4.11 -21.62
N ARG A 110 -6.52 4.85 -20.99
CA ARG A 110 -6.22 4.76 -19.54
C ARG A 110 -6.23 6.16 -18.93
N PRO A 111 -7.40 6.68 -18.54
CA PRO A 111 -7.52 7.99 -17.89
C PRO A 111 -6.64 8.10 -16.65
N ARG A 112 -6.31 9.35 -16.25
CA ARG A 112 -5.58 9.58 -14.99
C ARG A 112 -6.32 8.96 -13.81
N GLY A 113 -5.59 8.26 -12.96
CA GLY A 113 -6.11 7.50 -11.84
C GLY A 113 -6.34 6.01 -12.14
N THR A 114 -6.28 5.58 -13.41
CA THR A 114 -6.35 4.15 -13.75
C THR A 114 -5.18 3.41 -13.13
N ILE A 115 -5.44 2.28 -12.49
CA ILE A 115 -4.42 1.38 -11.95
C ILE A 115 -4.15 0.25 -12.95
N VAL A 116 -2.88 0.01 -13.25
CA VAL A 116 -2.43 -1.04 -14.17
C VAL A 116 -1.28 -1.84 -13.55
N LYS A 117 -1.14 -3.10 -13.94
CA LYS A 117 0.00 -3.94 -13.54
C LYS A 117 1.21 -3.60 -14.38
N THR A 118 2.36 -3.38 -13.74
CA THR A 118 3.65 -3.22 -14.42
C THR A 118 4.69 -4.18 -13.84
N SER A 119 5.81 -4.30 -14.52
CA SER A 119 6.95 -5.10 -14.04
C SER A 119 7.57 -4.55 -12.75
N LEU A 120 7.38 -3.24 -12.48
CA LEU A 120 7.90 -2.55 -11.29
C LEU A 120 6.88 -2.42 -10.15
N GLY A 121 5.67 -2.97 -10.33
CA GLY A 121 4.57 -2.95 -9.37
C GLY A 121 3.28 -2.38 -9.95
N ASP A 122 2.26 -2.23 -9.12
CA ASP A 122 1.02 -1.58 -9.53
C ASP A 122 1.27 -0.09 -9.79
N ALA A 123 0.91 0.37 -11.00
CA ALA A 123 1.11 1.76 -11.40
C ALA A 123 -0.22 2.51 -11.48
N ILE A 124 -0.18 3.78 -11.10
CA ILE A 124 -1.26 4.74 -11.33
C ILE A 124 -0.92 5.64 -12.52
N ILE A 125 -1.83 5.77 -13.44
CA ILE A 125 -1.66 6.66 -14.58
C ILE A 125 -1.82 8.11 -14.11
N CYS A 126 -0.71 8.85 -14.16
CA CYS A 126 -0.64 10.26 -13.74
C CYS A 126 -0.46 11.20 -14.92
N ASP A 127 0.17 10.72 -15.98
CA ASP A 127 0.70 11.56 -17.05
C ASP A 127 0.41 10.99 -18.44
N THR A 128 0.82 11.71 -19.47
CA THR A 128 0.77 11.31 -20.86
C THR A 128 1.97 11.88 -21.60
N GLY A 129 2.28 11.33 -22.77
CA GLY A 129 3.38 11.80 -23.60
C GLY A 129 3.15 11.59 -25.09
N GLY A 130 4.04 12.12 -25.91
CA GLY A 130 3.95 12.02 -27.38
C GLY A 130 3.95 10.58 -27.90
N PHE A 131 4.57 9.65 -27.16
CA PHE A 131 4.58 8.21 -27.50
C PHE A 131 3.17 7.61 -27.64
N ALA A 132 2.19 8.13 -26.88
CA ALA A 132 0.81 7.63 -26.86
C ALA A 132 0.09 7.73 -28.21
N ARG A 133 0.57 8.57 -29.12
CA ARG A 133 0.03 8.72 -30.48
C ARG A 133 0.42 7.54 -31.37
N HIS A 134 1.60 6.99 -31.19
CA HIS A 134 2.16 5.92 -32.04
C HIS A 134 2.07 4.55 -31.39
N ASN A 135 2.10 4.51 -30.05
CA ASN A 135 2.03 3.28 -29.25
C ASN A 135 0.93 3.43 -28.17
N PRO A 136 -0.36 3.33 -28.52
CA PRO A 136 -1.44 3.70 -27.62
C PRO A 136 -1.59 2.80 -26.38
N THR A 137 -1.04 1.59 -26.40
CA THR A 137 -1.05 0.67 -25.25
C THR A 137 0.22 0.71 -24.43
N GLN A 138 1.25 1.48 -24.86
CA GLN A 138 2.52 1.62 -24.14
C GLN A 138 2.30 2.34 -22.80
N LEU A 139 3.08 1.92 -21.81
CA LEU A 139 3.27 2.58 -20.53
C LEU A 139 4.67 3.17 -20.48
N ASP A 140 4.80 4.37 -19.94
CA ASP A 140 6.08 5.03 -19.71
C ASP A 140 6.22 5.29 -18.21
N ILE A 141 7.19 4.64 -17.56
CA ILE A 141 7.32 4.61 -16.10
C ILE A 141 8.19 5.79 -15.66
N ALA A 142 7.70 6.54 -14.68
CA ALA A 142 8.44 7.68 -14.13
C ALA A 142 9.56 7.20 -13.19
N VAL A 143 10.80 7.58 -13.52
CA VAL A 143 12.01 7.17 -12.77
C VAL A 143 12.99 8.32 -12.62
N THR A 144 14.08 8.11 -11.89
CA THR A 144 15.22 9.06 -11.75
C THR A 144 16.44 8.66 -12.57
N TRP A 145 16.44 7.51 -13.21
CA TRP A 145 17.57 6.95 -13.97
C TRP A 145 17.36 6.96 -15.48
#